data_f3e055444994cea5f02963a875c37b4b
#
_entry.id   f3e055444994cea5f02963a875c37b4b
#
_cell.length_a   1.000
_cell.length_b   1.000
_cell.length_c   1.000
_cell.angle_alpha   90.00
_cell.angle_beta   90.00
_cell.angle_gamma   90.00
#
_symmetry.space_group_name_H-M   'P 1'
#
loop_
_entity.id
_entity.type
_entity.pdbx_description
1 polymer ?
#
loop_
_entity_poly.entity_id
_entity_poly.type
_entity_poly.pdbx_seq_one_letter_code
_entity_poly.pdbx_strand_id
1 'polypeptide(L)'
;MTVEKKLIDAAMCDDLAEVQALLRDHPGLDINWQGDDNTALHLASYCGFIEIVKVLLAHPAIDVNSRNLYGSTPFLEGCYSGKLPVVRVLLKDPRVDVTLSADNGGTPLWYLSSCGHFDALEWLIASGRDLGDVKNKKGNDRGNEYTSLEIARKIQSMEVVSLLERFVANPAQTRHELRVKLGVLDELAAENFALVVFLCDGLLQLKPTSNLVAPDTAAAATSRFFTIVKRLPMELQMMLCHHAVGSRKWNIRREDSEATFKSLARILLPSPESK
;
A
#
# COMPACT_ATOMS: atom_id res chain seq x y z
N MET A 1 18.51 -0.36 -29.03
CA MET A 1 17.52 -0.15 -27.95
C MET A 1 18.19 -0.57 -26.66
N THR A 2 18.27 0.28 -25.63
CA THR A 2 18.90 -0.07 -24.35
C THR A 2 18.04 -1.08 -23.59
N VAL A 3 18.62 -1.75 -22.60
CA VAL A 3 17.91 -2.76 -21.78
C VAL A 3 16.84 -2.08 -20.93
N GLU A 4 17.14 -0.89 -20.44
CA GLU A 4 16.20 -0.06 -19.66
C GLU A 4 14.96 0.33 -20.48
N LYS A 5 15.14 0.67 -21.77
CA LYS A 5 14.03 0.97 -22.66
C LYS A 5 13.16 -0.27 -22.89
N LYS A 6 13.77 -1.45 -23.03
CA LYS A 6 12.99 -2.71 -23.12
C LYS A 6 12.17 -2.97 -21.87
N LEU A 7 12.71 -2.66 -20.66
CA LEU A 7 11.97 -2.79 -19.41
C LEU A 7 10.74 -1.89 -19.40
N ILE A 8 10.87 -0.64 -19.85
CA ILE A 8 9.75 0.29 -19.96
C ILE A 8 8.70 -0.21 -20.95
N ASP A 9 9.14 -0.64 -22.15
CA ASP A 9 8.25 -1.15 -23.20
C ASP A 9 7.49 -2.39 -22.71
N ALA A 10 8.17 -3.33 -22.04
CA ALA A 10 7.56 -4.52 -21.45
C ALA A 10 6.57 -4.15 -20.34
N ALA A 11 6.90 -3.18 -19.47
CA ALA A 11 6.01 -2.70 -18.41
C ALA A 11 4.78 -1.98 -18.96
N MET A 12 4.86 -1.35 -20.12
CA MET A 12 3.74 -0.68 -20.79
C MET A 12 2.81 -1.68 -21.52
N CYS A 13 3.37 -2.82 -21.96
CA CYS A 13 2.64 -3.84 -22.73
C CYS A 13 2.09 -5.01 -21.88
N ASP A 14 2.18 -4.96 -20.55
CA ASP A 14 1.82 -6.05 -19.63
C ASP A 14 2.63 -7.35 -19.85
N ASP A 15 3.86 -7.23 -20.35
CA ASP A 15 4.72 -8.38 -20.54
C ASP A 15 5.50 -8.72 -19.27
N LEU A 16 4.84 -9.41 -18.35
CA LEU A 16 5.42 -9.85 -17.09
C LEU A 16 6.63 -10.78 -17.30
N ALA A 17 6.56 -11.64 -18.32
CA ALA A 17 7.63 -12.61 -18.57
C ALA A 17 8.92 -11.90 -19.00
N GLU A 18 8.81 -10.92 -19.91
CA GLU A 18 9.97 -10.12 -20.34
C GLU A 18 10.50 -9.25 -19.18
N VAL A 19 9.64 -8.62 -18.38
CA VAL A 19 10.07 -7.87 -17.16
C VAL A 19 10.90 -8.76 -16.25
N GLN A 20 10.42 -9.98 -15.93
CA GLN A 20 11.13 -10.91 -15.06
C GLN A 20 12.45 -11.40 -15.69
N ALA A 21 12.47 -11.65 -16.98
CA ALA A 21 13.69 -12.05 -17.71
C ALA A 21 14.74 -10.94 -17.69
N LEU A 22 14.34 -9.70 -18.00
CA LEU A 22 15.25 -8.55 -17.99
C LEU A 22 15.88 -8.30 -16.62
N LEU A 23 15.09 -8.35 -15.55
CA LEU A 23 15.58 -8.16 -14.18
C LEU A 23 16.51 -9.29 -13.72
N ARG A 24 16.27 -10.53 -14.15
CA ARG A 24 17.12 -11.69 -13.83
C ARG A 24 18.43 -11.67 -14.62
N ASP A 25 18.34 -11.41 -15.93
CA ASP A 25 19.46 -11.57 -16.84
C ASP A 25 20.40 -10.33 -16.86
N HIS A 26 19.93 -9.19 -16.33
CA HIS A 26 20.68 -7.94 -16.26
C HIS A 26 20.69 -7.36 -14.83
N PRO A 27 21.44 -7.94 -13.87
CA PRO A 27 21.45 -7.52 -12.47
C PRO A 27 21.99 -6.08 -12.25
N GLY A 28 22.65 -5.50 -13.24
CA GLY A 28 23.14 -4.11 -13.23
C GLY A 28 22.21 -3.11 -13.92
N LEU A 29 21.00 -3.54 -14.32
CA LEU A 29 19.99 -2.68 -14.95
C LEU A 29 19.59 -1.55 -14.02
N ASP A 30 19.56 -0.31 -14.53
CA ASP A 30 18.94 0.80 -13.79
C ASP A 30 17.41 0.70 -13.88
N ILE A 31 16.82 0.11 -12.84
CA ILE A 31 15.36 -0.07 -12.74
C ILE A 31 14.61 1.26 -12.62
N ASN A 32 15.30 2.34 -12.23
CA ASN A 32 14.73 3.68 -12.06
C ASN A 32 14.97 4.56 -13.30
N TRP A 33 15.53 3.99 -14.35
CA TRP A 33 15.75 4.73 -15.59
C TRP A 33 14.43 5.34 -16.12
N GLN A 34 14.51 6.62 -16.50
CA GLN A 34 13.37 7.37 -17.02
C GLN A 34 13.48 7.45 -18.55
N GLY A 35 12.69 6.64 -19.24
CA GLY A 35 12.51 6.76 -20.68
C GLY A 35 11.20 7.48 -20.96
N ASP A 36 11.25 8.50 -21.85
CA ASP A 36 10.11 9.38 -22.13
C ASP A 36 9.46 9.87 -20.80
N ASP A 37 10.35 10.28 -19.88
CA ASP A 37 10.04 10.89 -18.57
C ASP A 37 9.39 9.99 -17.50
N ASN A 38 9.16 8.73 -17.80
CA ASN A 38 8.54 7.78 -16.86
C ASN A 38 9.45 6.59 -16.57
N THR A 39 9.42 6.08 -15.33
CA THR A 39 10.00 4.77 -15.02
C THR A 39 9.01 3.65 -15.36
N ALA A 40 9.50 2.41 -15.42
CA ALA A 40 8.66 1.23 -15.59
C ALA A 40 7.54 1.17 -14.53
N LEU A 41 7.83 1.59 -13.28
CA LEU A 41 6.85 1.59 -12.19
C LEU A 41 5.74 2.65 -12.39
N HIS A 42 6.05 3.83 -12.97
CA HIS A 42 5.02 4.81 -13.34
C HIS A 42 4.03 4.23 -14.35
N LEU A 43 4.55 3.65 -15.43
CA LEU A 43 3.71 3.11 -16.50
C LEU A 43 2.88 1.91 -16.05
N ALA A 44 3.50 0.97 -15.33
CA ALA A 44 2.77 -0.17 -14.78
C ALA A 44 1.67 0.27 -13.81
N SER A 45 1.92 1.35 -13.02
CA SER A 45 0.94 1.91 -12.09
C SER A 45 -0.21 2.60 -12.82
N TYR A 46 0.10 3.41 -13.83
CA TYR A 46 -0.90 4.08 -14.66
C TYR A 46 -1.80 3.09 -15.42
N CYS A 47 -1.18 2.06 -16.03
CA CYS A 47 -1.91 1.04 -16.79
C CYS A 47 -2.69 0.07 -15.89
N GLY A 48 -2.26 -0.13 -14.64
CA GLY A 48 -2.93 -1.01 -13.69
C GLY A 48 -2.39 -2.44 -13.66
N PHE A 49 -1.15 -2.68 -14.09
CA PHE A 49 -0.53 -3.99 -14.21
C PHE A 49 0.05 -4.47 -12.87
N ILE A 50 -0.81 -5.06 -12.05
CA ILE A 50 -0.53 -5.41 -10.65
C ILE A 50 0.70 -6.30 -10.50
N GLU A 51 0.82 -7.35 -11.32
CA GLU A 51 1.90 -8.32 -11.17
C GLU A 51 3.25 -7.70 -11.53
N ILE A 52 3.29 -6.82 -12.53
CA ILE A 52 4.49 -6.04 -12.86
C ILE A 52 4.84 -5.08 -11.72
N VAL A 53 3.85 -4.35 -11.16
CA VAL A 53 4.07 -3.49 -9.99
C VAL A 53 4.66 -4.28 -8.83
N LYS A 54 4.15 -5.47 -8.51
CA LYS A 54 4.69 -6.32 -7.44
C LYS A 54 6.13 -6.76 -7.69
N VAL A 55 6.45 -7.14 -8.92
CA VAL A 55 7.81 -7.55 -9.31
C VAL A 55 8.78 -6.39 -9.19
N LEU A 56 8.41 -5.19 -9.68
CA LEU A 56 9.23 -3.99 -9.57
C LEU A 56 9.42 -3.57 -8.11
N LEU A 57 8.37 -3.59 -7.26
CA LEU A 57 8.46 -3.28 -5.84
C LEU A 57 9.35 -4.25 -5.05
N ALA A 58 9.46 -5.48 -5.49
CA ALA A 58 10.34 -6.49 -4.86
C ALA A 58 11.83 -6.24 -5.15
N HIS A 59 12.16 -5.41 -6.14
CA HIS A 59 13.54 -5.12 -6.45
C HIS A 59 14.17 -4.18 -5.40
N PRO A 60 15.35 -4.50 -4.84
CA PRO A 60 15.94 -3.75 -3.73
C PRO A 60 16.31 -2.30 -4.06
N ALA A 61 16.66 -2.03 -5.33
CA ALA A 61 17.09 -0.70 -5.79
C ALA A 61 15.92 0.17 -6.32
N ILE A 62 14.66 -0.29 -6.22
CA ILE A 62 13.53 0.49 -6.73
C ILE A 62 13.31 1.77 -5.91
N ASP A 63 13.22 2.91 -6.58
CA ASP A 63 12.71 4.16 -6.01
C ASP A 63 11.20 4.24 -6.24
N VAL A 64 10.45 3.93 -5.19
CA VAL A 64 8.98 3.92 -5.22
C VAL A 64 8.36 5.31 -5.29
N ASN A 65 9.14 6.36 -5.00
CA ASN A 65 8.73 7.77 -4.99
C ASN A 65 9.38 8.59 -6.10
N SER A 66 9.99 7.94 -7.09
CA SER A 66 10.56 8.61 -8.26
C SER A 66 9.53 9.57 -8.88
N ARG A 67 9.98 10.75 -9.33
CA ARG A 67 9.11 11.78 -9.91
C ARG A 67 9.34 11.84 -11.42
N ASN A 68 8.26 11.80 -12.18
CA ASN A 68 8.31 12.01 -13.63
C ASN A 68 8.37 13.51 -13.99
N LEU A 69 8.31 13.83 -15.28
CA LEU A 69 8.39 15.23 -15.78
C LEU A 69 7.28 16.16 -15.23
N TYR A 70 6.15 15.59 -14.80
CA TYR A 70 5.05 16.35 -14.18
C TYR A 70 5.13 16.38 -12.66
N GLY A 71 6.26 15.91 -12.08
CA GLY A 71 6.43 15.74 -10.65
C GLY A 71 5.55 14.65 -10.06
N SER A 72 4.90 13.83 -10.89
CA SER A 72 4.03 12.75 -10.46
C SER A 72 4.85 11.53 -10.02
N THR A 73 4.39 10.84 -8.96
CA THR A 73 4.97 9.57 -8.50
C THR A 73 4.18 8.38 -9.05
N PRO A 74 4.72 7.14 -9.03
CA PRO A 74 3.97 5.96 -9.44
C PRO A 74 2.64 5.81 -8.70
N PHE A 75 2.61 6.19 -7.41
CA PHE A 75 1.37 6.19 -6.63
C PHE A 75 0.36 7.21 -7.13
N LEU A 76 0.81 8.43 -7.48
CA LEU A 76 -0.04 9.46 -8.09
C LEU A 76 -0.62 8.99 -9.43
N GLU A 77 0.19 8.31 -10.26
CA GLU A 77 -0.27 7.76 -11.54
C GLU A 77 -1.38 6.72 -11.35
N GLY A 78 -1.23 5.82 -10.38
CA GLY A 78 -2.27 4.86 -10.01
C GLY A 78 -3.55 5.53 -9.49
N CYS A 79 -3.41 6.60 -8.69
CA CYS A 79 -4.54 7.39 -8.19
C CYS A 79 -5.24 8.16 -9.32
N TYR A 80 -4.49 8.80 -10.20
CA TYR A 80 -5.03 9.54 -11.35
C TYR A 80 -5.82 8.63 -12.29
N SER A 81 -5.26 7.46 -12.60
CA SER A 81 -5.90 6.48 -13.50
C SER A 81 -6.96 5.60 -12.82
N GLY A 82 -7.19 5.77 -11.50
CA GLY A 82 -8.21 5.02 -10.75
C GLY A 82 -7.95 3.52 -10.63
N LYS A 83 -6.69 3.09 -10.72
CA LYS A 83 -6.31 1.68 -10.70
C LYS A 83 -6.31 1.14 -9.26
N LEU A 84 -7.52 0.92 -8.72
CA LEU A 84 -7.70 0.47 -7.34
C LEU A 84 -6.79 -0.69 -6.91
N PRO A 85 -6.62 -1.78 -7.69
CA PRO A 85 -5.73 -2.87 -7.27
C PRO A 85 -4.28 -2.45 -7.11
N VAL A 86 -3.77 -1.57 -7.98
CA VAL A 86 -2.41 -1.01 -7.89
C VAL A 86 -2.30 -0.06 -6.70
N VAL A 87 -3.30 0.82 -6.51
CA VAL A 87 -3.36 1.71 -5.34
C VAL A 87 -3.28 0.90 -4.05
N ARG A 88 -3.99 -0.23 -3.92
CA ARG A 88 -3.93 -1.10 -2.75
C ARG A 88 -2.54 -1.72 -2.53
N VAL A 89 -1.88 -2.16 -3.60
CA VAL A 89 -0.53 -2.74 -3.52
C VAL A 89 0.47 -1.69 -3.05
N LEU A 90 0.44 -0.51 -3.67
CA LEU A 90 1.34 0.60 -3.30
C LEU A 90 1.09 1.13 -1.89
N LEU A 91 -0.17 1.18 -1.42
CA LEU A 91 -0.50 1.55 -0.04
C LEU A 91 0.05 0.58 1.01
N LYS A 92 0.23 -0.70 0.66
CA LYS A 92 0.83 -1.71 1.56
C LYS A 92 2.36 -1.56 1.67
N ASP A 93 3.02 -0.89 0.73
CA ASP A 93 4.46 -0.65 0.80
C ASP A 93 4.77 0.57 1.69
N PRO A 94 5.47 0.39 2.81
CA PRO A 94 5.75 1.50 3.75
C PRO A 94 6.70 2.56 3.18
N ARG A 95 7.43 2.27 2.10
CA ARG A 95 8.33 3.21 1.42
C ARG A 95 7.58 4.26 0.60
N VAL A 96 6.35 3.97 0.17
CA VAL A 96 5.53 4.88 -0.64
C VAL A 96 5.10 6.07 0.21
N ASP A 97 5.41 7.29 -0.23
CA ASP A 97 4.95 8.52 0.40
C ASP A 97 3.64 8.99 -0.26
N VAL A 98 2.55 8.89 0.48
CA VAL A 98 1.20 9.24 0.02
C VAL A 98 0.89 10.75 0.15
N THR A 99 1.84 11.55 0.64
CA THR A 99 1.68 13.01 0.80
C THR A 99 2.27 13.81 -0.35
N LEU A 100 3.11 13.17 -1.18
CA LEU A 100 3.75 13.82 -2.32
C LEU A 100 2.70 14.35 -3.30
N SER A 101 2.95 15.57 -3.78
CA SER A 101 2.10 16.22 -4.79
C SER A 101 2.86 16.36 -6.11
N ALA A 102 2.13 16.30 -7.23
CA ALA A 102 2.66 16.65 -8.53
C ALA A 102 2.94 18.18 -8.63
N ASP A 103 3.54 18.61 -9.73
CA ASP A 103 3.94 20.02 -9.92
C ASP A 103 2.76 20.99 -9.98
N ASN A 104 1.57 20.49 -10.32
CA ASN A 104 0.32 21.27 -10.21
C ASN A 104 -0.21 21.38 -8.77
N GLY A 105 0.50 20.86 -7.76
CA GLY A 105 0.10 20.84 -6.36
C GLY A 105 -0.88 19.72 -5.98
N GLY A 106 -1.39 18.95 -6.94
CA GLY A 106 -2.34 17.86 -6.71
C GLY A 106 -1.71 16.71 -5.92
N THR A 107 -2.32 16.37 -4.77
CA THR A 107 -1.96 15.20 -3.94
C THR A 107 -2.72 13.96 -4.42
N PRO A 108 -2.37 12.73 -3.96
CA PRO A 108 -3.15 11.53 -4.24
C PRO A 108 -4.63 11.69 -3.88
N LEU A 109 -4.92 12.30 -2.72
CA LEU A 109 -6.29 12.61 -2.30
C LEU A 109 -6.99 13.54 -3.30
N TRP A 110 -6.29 14.56 -3.77
CA TRP A 110 -6.82 15.52 -4.75
C TRP A 110 -7.12 14.85 -6.09
N TYR A 111 -6.22 14.00 -6.61
CA TYR A 111 -6.42 13.31 -7.89
C TYR A 111 -7.58 12.31 -7.81
N LEU A 112 -7.67 11.51 -6.75
CA LEU A 112 -8.81 10.63 -6.55
C LEU A 112 -10.13 11.40 -6.49
N SER A 113 -10.11 12.59 -5.87
CA SER A 113 -11.28 13.46 -5.77
C SER A 113 -11.62 14.10 -7.11
N SER A 114 -10.63 14.57 -7.88
CA SER A 114 -10.83 15.26 -9.17
C SER A 114 -11.28 14.33 -10.29
N CYS A 115 -10.95 13.06 -10.19
CA CYS A 115 -11.36 12.03 -11.15
C CYS A 115 -12.60 11.22 -10.69
N GLY A 116 -13.08 11.45 -9.47
CA GLY A 116 -14.24 10.73 -8.92
C GLY A 116 -13.99 9.26 -8.58
N HIS A 117 -12.75 8.88 -8.31
CA HIS A 117 -12.37 7.50 -8.02
C HIS A 117 -12.70 7.12 -6.55
N PHE A 118 -13.99 6.95 -6.28
CA PHE A 118 -14.53 6.77 -4.95
C PHE A 118 -13.94 5.55 -4.21
N ASP A 119 -13.90 4.38 -4.85
CA ASP A 119 -13.40 3.16 -4.21
C ASP A 119 -11.92 3.28 -3.79
N ALA A 120 -11.08 3.87 -4.66
CA ALA A 120 -9.67 4.09 -4.34
C ALA A 120 -9.49 5.14 -3.23
N LEU A 121 -10.37 6.15 -3.17
CA LEU A 121 -10.41 7.14 -2.10
C LEU A 121 -10.76 6.50 -0.75
N GLU A 122 -11.75 5.60 -0.70
CA GLU A 122 -12.08 4.83 0.51
C GLU A 122 -10.86 4.05 1.02
N TRP A 123 -10.14 3.35 0.14
CA TRP A 123 -8.93 2.62 0.51
C TRP A 123 -7.80 3.53 1.00
N LEU A 124 -7.59 4.69 0.35
CA LEU A 124 -6.59 5.66 0.79
C LEU A 124 -6.89 6.16 2.22
N ILE A 125 -8.13 6.53 2.52
CA ILE A 125 -8.54 6.96 3.86
C ILE A 125 -8.44 5.82 4.87
N ALA A 126 -8.91 4.60 4.51
CA ALA A 126 -8.87 3.42 5.37
C ALA A 126 -7.45 2.96 5.71
N SER A 127 -6.46 3.24 4.86
CA SER A 127 -5.05 2.87 5.07
C SER A 127 -4.52 3.39 6.42
N GLY A 128 -5.05 4.51 6.90
CA GLY A 128 -4.62 5.14 8.14
C GLY A 128 -3.32 5.91 8.02
N ARG A 129 -2.76 6.01 6.81
CA ARG A 129 -1.57 6.81 6.56
C ARG A 129 -1.85 8.29 6.78
N ASP A 130 -0.81 9.05 7.08
CA ASP A 130 -0.91 10.50 7.10
C ASP A 130 -1.15 10.98 5.66
N LEU A 131 -2.19 11.78 5.45
CA LEU A 131 -2.56 12.34 4.15
C LEU A 131 -2.15 13.81 4.02
N GLY A 132 -1.40 14.33 5.01
CA GLY A 132 -1.01 15.74 5.06
C GLY A 132 -2.20 16.69 5.33
N ASP A 133 -2.08 17.92 4.86
CA ASP A 133 -3.13 18.94 5.04
C ASP A 133 -4.29 18.74 4.06
N VAL A 134 -5.22 17.88 4.45
CA VAL A 134 -6.41 17.55 3.66
C VAL A 134 -7.35 18.75 3.43
N LYS A 135 -7.35 19.71 4.37
CA LYS A 135 -8.29 20.85 4.35
C LYS A 135 -7.85 21.96 3.43
N ASN A 136 -6.56 22.28 3.42
CA ASN A 136 -6.06 23.51 2.80
C ASN A 136 -5.16 23.24 1.58
N LYS A 137 -4.62 22.02 1.43
CA LYS A 137 -3.77 21.71 0.28
C LYS A 137 -4.59 21.74 -1.00
N LYS A 138 -4.10 22.54 -1.96
CA LYS A 138 -4.76 22.76 -3.24
C LYS A 138 -3.96 22.18 -4.39
N GLY A 139 -4.68 21.71 -5.40
CA GLY A 139 -4.14 21.39 -6.71
C GLY A 139 -4.73 22.33 -7.76
N ASN A 140 -3.99 22.53 -8.82
CA ASN A 140 -4.40 23.40 -9.95
C ASN A 140 -5.12 22.56 -11.01
N ASP A 141 -6.33 22.99 -11.37
CA ASP A 141 -7.07 22.50 -12.53
C ASP A 141 -7.35 23.66 -13.50
N ARG A 142 -6.66 23.65 -14.64
CA ARG A 142 -6.82 24.64 -15.73
C ARG A 142 -6.67 26.09 -15.26
N GLY A 143 -5.66 26.35 -14.42
CA GLY A 143 -5.35 27.67 -13.92
C GLY A 143 -6.11 28.11 -12.67
N ASN A 144 -7.01 27.27 -12.13
CA ASN A 144 -7.71 27.52 -10.89
C ASN A 144 -7.29 26.54 -9.80
N GLU A 145 -7.15 27.01 -8.59
CA GLU A 145 -6.78 26.20 -7.44
C GLU A 145 -8.00 25.71 -6.67
N TYR A 146 -8.02 24.42 -6.37
CA TYR A 146 -9.09 23.77 -5.62
C TYR A 146 -8.52 22.84 -4.56
N THR A 147 -9.13 22.81 -3.39
CA THR A 147 -8.95 21.72 -2.42
C THR A 147 -9.59 20.43 -2.94
N SER A 148 -9.28 19.29 -2.32
CA SER A 148 -9.89 17.99 -2.69
C SER A 148 -11.43 18.02 -2.59
N LEU A 149 -11.99 18.74 -1.62
CA LEU A 149 -13.44 18.87 -1.45
C LEU A 149 -14.06 19.80 -2.50
N GLU A 150 -13.40 20.93 -2.81
CA GLU A 150 -13.87 21.89 -3.82
C GLU A 150 -13.87 21.26 -5.22
N ILE A 151 -12.81 20.52 -5.59
CA ILE A 151 -12.75 19.87 -6.90
C ILE A 151 -13.81 18.76 -7.01
N ALA A 152 -14.06 18.00 -5.95
CA ALA A 152 -15.12 16.99 -5.93
C ALA A 152 -16.51 17.59 -6.13
N ARG A 153 -16.78 18.75 -5.52
CA ARG A 153 -18.02 19.51 -5.74
C ARG A 153 -18.13 20.02 -7.17
N LYS A 154 -17.04 20.53 -7.74
CA LYS A 154 -16.99 21.02 -9.13
C LYS A 154 -17.33 19.92 -10.13
N ILE A 155 -16.85 18.70 -9.95
CA ILE A 155 -17.17 17.55 -10.81
C ILE A 155 -18.49 16.87 -10.44
N GLN A 156 -19.19 17.36 -9.42
CA GLN A 156 -20.48 16.84 -8.94
C GLN A 156 -20.44 15.38 -8.45
N SER A 157 -19.30 14.90 -7.96
CA SER A 157 -19.19 13.57 -7.37
C SER A 157 -19.69 13.58 -5.92
N MET A 158 -20.99 13.41 -5.73
CA MET A 158 -21.64 13.53 -4.41
C MET A 158 -21.16 12.51 -3.40
N GLU A 159 -20.78 11.29 -3.85
CA GLU A 159 -20.23 10.25 -2.99
C GLU A 159 -18.86 10.66 -2.42
N VAL A 160 -17.98 11.19 -3.27
CA VAL A 160 -16.67 11.72 -2.86
C VAL A 160 -16.85 12.92 -1.92
N VAL A 161 -17.77 13.86 -2.24
CA VAL A 161 -18.08 15.01 -1.38
C VAL A 161 -18.51 14.56 0.00
N SER A 162 -19.51 13.66 0.09
CA SER A 162 -20.03 13.14 1.37
C SER A 162 -18.93 12.45 2.18
N LEU A 163 -18.07 11.65 1.54
CA LEU A 163 -16.98 10.96 2.21
C LEU A 163 -15.94 11.95 2.76
N LEU A 164 -15.54 12.94 1.96
CA LEU A 164 -14.56 13.95 2.39
C LEU A 164 -15.10 14.83 3.52
N GLU A 165 -16.36 15.22 3.48
CA GLU A 165 -17.00 15.98 4.56
C GLU A 165 -17.01 15.19 5.87
N ARG A 166 -17.39 13.92 5.83
CA ARG A 166 -17.33 13.01 7.00
C ARG A 166 -15.91 12.86 7.52
N PHE A 167 -14.96 12.66 6.60
CA PHE A 167 -13.54 12.50 6.95
C PHE A 167 -12.96 13.76 7.59
N VAL A 168 -13.26 14.94 7.06
CA VAL A 168 -12.81 16.22 7.64
C VAL A 168 -13.47 16.49 9.00
N ALA A 169 -14.74 16.09 9.19
CA ALA A 169 -15.46 16.27 10.46
C ALA A 169 -14.94 15.33 11.56
N ASN A 170 -14.76 14.05 11.26
CA ASN A 170 -14.28 13.05 12.21
C ASN A 170 -13.38 12.00 11.52
N PRO A 171 -12.06 12.29 11.37
CA PRO A 171 -11.15 11.39 10.67
C PRO A 171 -11.05 10.00 11.29
N ALA A 172 -11.03 9.91 12.62
CA ALA A 172 -10.85 8.62 13.32
C ALA A 172 -12.06 7.70 13.12
N GLN A 173 -13.26 8.22 13.25
CA GLN A 173 -14.49 7.45 13.06
C GLN A 173 -14.66 7.03 11.61
N THR A 174 -14.46 7.95 10.66
CA THR A 174 -14.58 7.65 9.23
C THR A 174 -13.58 6.56 8.80
N ARG A 175 -12.32 6.64 9.26
CA ARG A 175 -11.33 5.58 9.01
C ARG A 175 -11.76 4.23 9.57
N HIS A 176 -12.28 4.21 10.80
CA HIS A 176 -12.74 2.97 11.41
C HIS A 176 -13.92 2.34 10.65
N GLU A 177 -14.92 3.15 10.29
CA GLU A 177 -16.08 2.71 9.50
C GLU A 177 -15.65 2.12 8.15
N LEU A 178 -14.74 2.79 7.45
CA LEU A 178 -14.21 2.30 6.18
C LEU A 178 -13.40 1.01 6.33
N ARG A 179 -12.57 0.89 7.37
CA ARG A 179 -11.83 -0.35 7.64
C ARG A 179 -12.75 -1.54 7.90
N VAL A 180 -13.86 -1.30 8.60
CA VAL A 180 -14.89 -2.34 8.80
C VAL A 180 -15.57 -2.67 7.47
N LYS A 181 -16.01 -1.66 6.71
CA LYS A 181 -16.68 -1.82 5.41
C LYS A 181 -15.83 -2.59 4.41
N LEU A 182 -14.56 -2.23 4.30
CA LEU A 182 -13.62 -2.78 3.30
C LEU A 182 -12.95 -4.10 3.73
N GLY A 183 -13.24 -4.60 4.94
CA GLY A 183 -12.61 -5.80 5.47
C GLY A 183 -11.14 -5.66 5.85
N VAL A 184 -10.61 -4.42 5.92
CA VAL A 184 -9.19 -4.16 6.26
C VAL A 184 -8.84 -4.71 7.65
N LEU A 185 -9.78 -4.66 8.60
CA LEU A 185 -9.53 -5.21 9.94
C LEU A 185 -9.41 -6.73 9.92
N ASP A 186 -10.12 -7.41 9.02
CA ASP A 186 -10.05 -8.86 8.86
C ASP A 186 -8.73 -9.26 8.20
N GLU A 187 -8.29 -8.52 7.16
CA GLU A 187 -6.96 -8.71 6.55
C GLU A 187 -5.84 -8.55 7.59
N LEU A 188 -5.87 -7.47 8.39
CA LEU A 188 -4.87 -7.22 9.43
C LEU A 188 -4.89 -8.29 10.54
N ALA A 189 -6.08 -8.76 10.94
CA ALA A 189 -6.19 -9.85 11.91
C ALA A 189 -5.58 -11.16 11.37
N ALA A 190 -5.83 -11.46 10.08
CA ALA A 190 -5.26 -12.63 9.42
C ALA A 190 -3.72 -12.52 9.29
N GLU A 191 -3.19 -11.33 8.99
CA GLU A 191 -1.74 -11.07 8.97
C GLU A 191 -1.10 -11.32 10.34
N ASN A 192 -1.68 -10.76 11.41
CA ASN A 192 -1.21 -10.99 12.77
C ASN A 192 -1.26 -12.47 13.16
N PHE A 193 -2.34 -13.16 12.82
CA PHE A 193 -2.50 -14.58 13.10
C PHE A 193 -1.46 -15.43 12.35
N ALA A 194 -1.22 -15.16 11.08
CA ALA A 194 -0.19 -15.85 10.31
C ALA A 194 1.21 -15.67 10.92
N LEU A 195 1.56 -14.46 11.37
CA LEU A 195 2.80 -14.20 12.09
C LEU A 195 2.89 -15.03 13.40
N VAL A 196 1.78 -15.15 14.14
CA VAL A 196 1.73 -15.99 15.35
C VAL A 196 2.01 -17.44 15.02
N VAL A 197 1.41 -17.99 13.96
CA VAL A 197 1.63 -19.37 13.52
C VAL A 197 3.10 -19.59 13.13
N PHE A 198 3.68 -18.70 12.32
CA PHE A 198 5.11 -18.81 11.97
C PHE A 198 6.04 -18.73 13.18
N LEU A 199 5.68 -17.97 14.22
CA LEU A 199 6.42 -17.95 15.49
C LEU A 199 6.25 -19.23 16.31
N CYS A 200 5.06 -19.86 16.28
CA CYS A 200 4.81 -21.14 16.94
C CYS A 200 5.59 -22.28 16.29
N ASP A 201 5.65 -22.28 14.97
CA ASP A 201 6.36 -23.29 14.18
C ASP A 201 7.89 -23.07 14.13
N GLY A 202 8.39 -22.02 14.79
CA GLY A 202 9.82 -21.71 14.83
C GLY A 202 10.40 -21.15 13.53
N LEU A 203 9.55 -20.84 12.55
CA LEU A 203 9.94 -20.24 11.26
C LEU A 203 10.33 -18.77 11.40
N LEU A 204 9.86 -18.10 12.44
CA LEU A 204 10.24 -16.76 12.84
C LEU A 204 10.78 -16.74 14.25
N GLN A 205 11.70 -15.82 14.53
CA GLN A 205 12.21 -15.55 15.87
C GLN A 205 12.03 -14.08 16.22
N LEU A 206 11.49 -13.82 17.41
CA LEU A 206 11.45 -12.47 17.94
C LEU A 206 12.87 -12.05 18.30
N LYS A 207 13.33 -10.91 17.77
CA LYS A 207 14.59 -10.32 18.24
C LYS A 207 14.44 -9.99 19.73
N PRO A 208 15.40 -10.40 20.57
CA PRO A 208 15.38 -10.01 21.97
C PRO A 208 15.40 -8.48 22.04
N THR A 209 14.44 -7.90 22.74
CA THR A 209 14.44 -6.46 23.04
C THR A 209 15.69 -6.20 23.86
N SER A 210 16.66 -5.48 23.29
CA SER A 210 17.84 -5.03 24.04
C SER A 210 17.35 -4.17 25.21
N ASN A 211 17.98 -4.31 26.37
CA ASN A 211 17.65 -3.58 27.60
C ASN A 211 17.73 -2.03 27.47
N LEU A 212 18.02 -1.53 26.28
CA LEU A 212 18.12 -0.10 25.93
C LEU A 212 16.82 0.47 25.32
N VAL A 213 15.81 -0.37 25.06
CA VAL A 213 14.52 0.11 24.53
C VAL A 213 13.61 0.42 25.71
N ALA A 214 13.16 1.68 25.82
CA ALA A 214 12.21 2.06 26.86
C ALA A 214 10.98 1.13 26.87
N PRO A 215 10.50 0.71 28.05
CA PRO A 215 9.46 -0.33 28.19
C PRO A 215 8.12 0.03 27.52
N ASP A 216 7.90 1.30 27.21
CA ASP A 216 6.63 1.80 26.64
C ASP A 216 6.68 2.06 25.14
N THR A 217 7.70 1.57 24.42
CA THR A 217 7.74 1.70 22.95
C THR A 217 6.78 0.75 22.26
N ALA A 218 6.23 1.16 21.10
CA ALA A 218 5.38 0.31 20.27
C ALA A 218 6.05 -1.04 19.92
N ALA A 219 7.37 -1.05 19.71
CA ALA A 219 8.14 -2.26 19.44
C ALA A 219 8.15 -3.22 20.66
N ALA A 220 8.29 -2.70 21.88
CA ALA A 220 8.24 -3.50 23.10
C ALA A 220 6.82 -4.06 23.33
N ALA A 221 5.78 -3.27 23.10
CA ALA A 221 4.38 -3.71 23.19
C ALA A 221 4.08 -4.82 22.17
N THR A 222 4.52 -4.67 20.93
CA THR A 222 4.37 -5.67 19.86
C THR A 222 5.09 -6.97 20.20
N SER A 223 6.33 -6.92 20.70
CA SER A 223 7.09 -8.10 21.11
C SER A 223 6.41 -8.83 22.27
N ARG A 224 5.87 -8.10 23.26
CA ARG A 224 5.09 -8.68 24.37
C ARG A 224 3.82 -9.36 23.88
N PHE A 225 3.07 -8.71 22.98
CA PHE A 225 1.87 -9.28 22.37
C PHE A 225 2.17 -10.64 21.76
N PHE A 226 3.10 -10.73 20.83
CA PHE A 226 3.44 -12.00 20.17
C PHE A 226 4.01 -13.05 21.14
N THR A 227 4.76 -12.64 22.17
CA THR A 227 5.28 -13.55 23.20
C THR A 227 4.17 -14.20 24.01
N ILE A 228 3.10 -13.47 24.29
CA ILE A 228 1.93 -13.97 25.03
C ILE A 228 1.05 -14.84 24.11
N VAL A 229 0.68 -14.28 22.94
CA VAL A 229 -0.31 -14.91 22.04
C VAL A 229 0.15 -16.28 21.57
N LYS A 230 1.42 -16.46 21.22
CA LYS A 230 1.96 -17.78 20.77
C LYS A 230 1.82 -18.91 21.78
N ARG A 231 1.54 -18.61 23.05
CA ARG A 231 1.37 -19.61 24.13
C ARG A 231 -0.08 -20.02 24.36
N LEU A 232 -1.01 -19.40 23.66
CA LEU A 232 -2.44 -19.62 23.86
C LEU A 232 -2.99 -20.66 22.88
N PRO A 233 -4.13 -21.30 23.19
CA PRO A 233 -4.88 -22.08 22.22
C PRO A 233 -5.25 -21.27 20.97
N MET A 234 -5.38 -21.95 19.82
CA MET A 234 -5.55 -21.32 18.50
C MET A 234 -6.79 -20.42 18.46
N GLU A 235 -7.87 -20.81 19.11
CA GLU A 235 -9.11 -20.01 19.17
C GLU A 235 -8.89 -18.67 19.87
N LEU A 236 -8.11 -18.66 20.95
CA LEU A 236 -7.74 -17.44 21.66
C LEU A 236 -6.73 -16.61 20.88
N GLN A 237 -5.83 -17.23 20.12
CA GLN A 237 -4.91 -16.54 19.22
C GLN A 237 -5.70 -15.76 18.16
N MET A 238 -6.65 -16.40 17.48
CA MET A 238 -7.49 -15.74 16.47
C MET A 238 -8.28 -14.59 17.06
N MET A 239 -8.92 -14.79 18.21
CA MET A 239 -9.69 -13.77 18.90
C MET A 239 -8.84 -12.55 19.28
N LEU A 240 -7.64 -12.78 19.81
CA LEU A 240 -6.73 -11.69 20.20
C LEU A 240 -6.16 -10.96 18.98
N CYS A 241 -5.90 -11.64 17.87
CA CYS A 241 -5.50 -10.98 16.62
C CYS A 241 -6.59 -10.04 16.11
N HIS A 242 -7.86 -10.45 16.14
CA HIS A 242 -8.97 -9.55 15.82
C HIS A 242 -9.06 -8.37 16.79
N HIS A 243 -8.95 -8.63 18.08
CA HIS A 243 -9.02 -7.58 19.11
C HIS A 243 -7.89 -6.56 18.97
N ALA A 244 -6.68 -7.01 18.65
CA ALA A 244 -5.51 -6.15 18.46
C ALA A 244 -5.66 -5.13 17.32
N VAL A 245 -6.46 -5.47 16.30
CA VAL A 245 -6.75 -4.57 15.16
C VAL A 245 -8.06 -3.79 15.32
N GLY A 246 -8.74 -3.94 16.47
CA GLY A 246 -10.01 -3.26 16.75
C GLY A 246 -11.23 -3.92 16.10
N SER A 247 -11.14 -5.16 15.67
CA SER A 247 -12.26 -5.98 15.20
C SER A 247 -12.93 -6.69 16.37
N ARG A 248 -14.27 -6.91 16.28
CA ARG A 248 -15.04 -7.68 17.27
C ARG A 248 -15.34 -9.10 16.82
N LYS A 249 -14.75 -9.57 15.74
CA LYS A 249 -14.94 -10.95 15.26
C LYS A 249 -14.15 -11.95 16.13
N TRP A 250 -14.57 -13.21 16.11
CA TRP A 250 -14.03 -14.26 16.99
C TRP A 250 -13.13 -15.23 16.26
N ASN A 251 -13.29 -15.34 14.94
CA ASN A 251 -12.53 -16.28 14.10
C ASN A 251 -12.02 -15.60 12.83
N ILE A 252 -10.91 -16.12 12.33
CA ILE A 252 -10.32 -15.69 11.05
C ILE A 252 -10.81 -16.67 9.98
N ARG A 253 -11.35 -16.15 8.89
CA ARG A 253 -11.82 -17.00 7.79
C ARG A 253 -10.63 -17.65 7.08
N ARG A 254 -10.85 -18.89 6.60
CA ARG A 254 -9.83 -19.62 5.86
C ARG A 254 -9.33 -18.88 4.63
N GLU A 255 -10.24 -18.26 3.89
CA GLU A 255 -9.92 -17.47 2.69
C GLU A 255 -8.98 -16.29 3.00
N ASP A 256 -9.22 -15.57 4.11
CA ASP A 256 -8.38 -14.44 4.54
C ASP A 256 -7.00 -14.92 5.00
N SER A 257 -6.96 -16.00 5.81
CA SER A 257 -5.72 -16.55 6.33
C SER A 257 -4.87 -17.22 5.24
N GLU A 258 -5.47 -17.97 4.32
CA GLU A 258 -4.73 -18.70 3.27
C GLU A 258 -4.00 -17.74 2.32
N ALA A 259 -4.63 -16.65 1.91
CA ALA A 259 -3.99 -15.61 1.09
C ALA A 259 -2.80 -14.98 1.81
N THR A 260 -2.98 -14.67 3.09
CA THR A 260 -1.96 -14.07 3.95
C THR A 260 -0.79 -15.02 4.20
N PHE A 261 -1.06 -16.31 4.52
CA PHE A 261 -0.02 -17.32 4.69
C PHE A 261 0.83 -17.48 3.44
N LYS A 262 0.21 -17.53 2.25
CA LYS A 262 0.93 -17.62 0.97
C LYS A 262 1.80 -16.38 0.72
N SER A 263 1.31 -15.19 1.04
CA SER A 263 2.05 -13.95 0.88
C SER A 263 3.27 -13.91 1.82
N LEU A 264 3.08 -14.17 3.11
CA LEU A 264 4.15 -14.18 4.10
C LEU A 264 5.17 -15.30 3.85
N ALA A 265 4.73 -16.49 3.45
CA ALA A 265 5.63 -17.59 3.13
C ALA A 265 6.59 -17.22 1.99
N ARG A 266 6.11 -16.52 0.95
CA ARG A 266 6.97 -16.04 -0.15
C ARG A 266 8.04 -15.03 0.30
N ILE A 267 7.72 -14.23 1.33
CA ILE A 267 8.65 -13.21 1.87
C ILE A 267 9.67 -13.85 2.83
N LEU A 268 9.23 -14.82 3.63
CA LEU A 268 10.00 -15.34 4.77
C LEU A 268 10.77 -16.61 4.46
N LEU A 269 10.31 -17.41 3.48
CA LEU A 269 10.96 -18.66 3.10
C LEU A 269 11.80 -18.41 1.85
N PRO A 270 13.10 -18.75 1.86
CA PRO A 270 13.94 -18.64 0.67
C PRO A 270 13.41 -19.55 -0.44
N SER A 271 13.45 -19.04 -1.69
CA SER A 271 13.07 -19.82 -2.86
C SER A 271 13.91 -21.10 -2.93
N PRO A 272 13.32 -22.27 -3.26
CA PRO A 272 14.06 -23.53 -3.34
C PRO A 272 15.17 -23.58 -4.39
N GLU A 273 15.34 -22.54 -5.22
CA GLU A 273 16.32 -22.45 -6.32
C GLU A 273 17.63 -21.73 -5.94
N SER A 274 17.87 -21.43 -4.66
CA SER A 274 19.13 -20.82 -4.19
C SER A 274 20.07 -21.81 -3.46
N LYS A 275 20.16 -23.07 -3.97
CA LYS A 275 21.20 -24.01 -3.57
C LYS A 275 21.96 -24.50 -4.78
#